data_377e876113ab8191bb4885b8219701cc
#
_entry.id   377e876113ab8191bb4885b8219701cc
#
_cell.length_a   1.000
_cell.length_b   1.000
_cell.length_c   1.000
_cell.angle_alpha   90.00
_cell.angle_beta   90.00
_cell.angle_gamma   90.00
#
_symmetry.space_group_name_H-M   'P 1'
#
loop_
_entity.id
_entity.type
_entity.pdbx_description
1 polymer ?
#
loop_
_entity_poly.entity_id
_entity_poly.type
_entity_poly.pdbx_seq_one_letter_code
_entity_poly.pdbx_strand_id
1 'polypeptide(L)'
;QIGIDGIIMPDLPLAEYEQHYKKLYEKHGIKNIFLITPQTSNARIKAIDQASDSFIYLVSTASVTGSKSGFGIEQEAYFERIAQMNLKNPLVVGFGIHDANTFSQATKHTSGAIIGSAFIKTITEKGLAGISPFIKSLRPD
;
A
#
# COMPACT_ATOMS: atom_id res chain seq x y z
N GLN A 1 24.13 -0.38 -12.31
CA GLN A 1 23.01 0.31 -11.67
C GLN A 1 21.73 -0.25 -12.27
N ILE A 2 20.80 -0.77 -11.45
CA ILE A 2 19.57 -1.45 -11.94
C ILE A 2 18.37 -0.51 -12.00
N GLY A 3 18.49 0.77 -11.56
CA GLY A 3 17.48 1.79 -11.72
C GLY A 3 16.21 1.60 -10.88
N ILE A 4 16.34 1.13 -9.63
CA ILE A 4 15.21 1.08 -8.69
C ILE A 4 15.12 2.39 -7.91
N ASP A 5 13.91 2.85 -7.64
CA ASP A 5 13.62 4.09 -6.90
C ASP A 5 13.34 3.84 -5.42
N GLY A 6 12.88 2.64 -5.06
CA GLY A 6 12.52 2.31 -3.69
C GLY A 6 12.49 0.81 -3.41
N ILE A 7 12.49 0.48 -2.13
CA ILE A 7 12.44 -0.90 -1.63
C ILE A 7 11.35 -1.01 -0.57
N ILE A 8 10.53 -2.05 -0.69
CA ILE A 8 9.60 -2.48 0.36
C ILE A 8 10.30 -3.58 1.16
N MET A 9 10.59 -3.31 2.43
CA MET A 9 11.25 -4.25 3.36
C MET A 9 10.33 -4.51 4.56
N PRO A 10 9.44 -5.51 4.50
CA PRO A 10 8.45 -5.75 5.55
C PRO A 10 9.04 -5.99 6.93
N ASP A 11 10.17 -6.67 6.99
CA ASP A 11 10.81 -7.10 8.23
C ASP A 11 11.92 -6.16 8.73
N LEU A 12 12.05 -4.95 8.14
CA LEU A 12 13.03 -3.97 8.58
C LEU A 12 12.44 -3.07 9.68
N PRO A 13 12.87 -3.21 10.95
CA PRO A 13 12.44 -2.33 12.02
C PRO A 13 12.86 -0.88 11.76
N LEU A 14 12.02 0.08 12.16
CA LEU A 14 12.31 1.52 11.98
C LEU A 14 13.65 1.92 12.62
N ALA A 15 13.93 1.44 13.84
CA ALA A 15 15.18 1.74 14.53
C ALA A 15 16.41 1.23 13.76
N GLU A 16 16.34 0.02 13.21
CA GLU A 16 17.41 -0.55 12.39
C GLU A 16 17.61 0.26 11.10
N TYR A 17 16.51 0.65 10.47
CA TYR A 17 16.57 1.53 9.30
C TYR A 17 17.29 2.85 9.63
N GLU A 18 16.86 3.55 10.67
CA GLU A 18 17.42 4.85 11.04
C GLU A 18 18.89 4.78 11.42
N GLN A 19 19.29 3.73 12.16
CA GLN A 19 20.67 3.58 12.64
C GLN A 19 21.65 3.09 11.59
N HIS A 20 21.23 2.17 10.71
CA HIS A 20 22.15 1.42 9.87
C HIS A 20 21.94 1.61 8.37
N TYR A 21 20.69 1.85 7.92
CA TYR A 21 20.37 1.79 6.49
C TYR A 21 20.04 3.15 5.88
N LYS A 22 19.51 4.10 6.65
CA LYS A 22 19.04 5.40 6.16
C LYS A 22 20.09 6.12 5.30
N LYS A 23 21.29 6.31 5.83
CA LYS A 23 22.38 6.97 5.10
C LYS A 23 22.79 6.23 3.82
N LEU A 24 22.75 4.89 3.85
CA LEU A 24 23.06 4.07 2.68
C LEU A 24 22.00 4.27 1.58
N TYR A 25 20.73 4.26 1.95
CA TYR A 25 19.62 4.46 1.03
C TYR A 25 19.64 5.87 0.42
N GLU A 26 19.82 6.89 1.26
CA GLU A 26 19.99 8.29 0.82
C GLU A 26 21.15 8.46 -0.18
N LYS A 27 22.31 7.85 0.11
CA LYS A 27 23.48 7.88 -0.78
C LYS A 27 23.18 7.32 -2.17
N HIS A 28 22.31 6.33 -2.26
CA HIS A 28 21.96 5.67 -3.52
C HIS A 28 20.63 6.17 -4.13
N GLY A 29 19.97 7.17 -3.51
CA GLY A 29 18.69 7.69 -3.95
C GLY A 29 17.53 6.70 -3.83
N ILE A 30 17.65 5.71 -2.95
CA ILE A 30 16.65 4.66 -2.75
C ILE A 30 15.72 5.07 -1.61
N LYS A 31 14.40 4.96 -1.84
CA LYS A 31 13.37 5.21 -0.82
C LYS A 31 13.03 3.92 -0.08
N ASN A 32 12.92 4.00 1.26
CA ASN A 32 12.36 2.89 2.03
C ASN A 32 10.84 3.07 2.15
N ILE A 33 10.08 2.10 1.65
CA ILE A 33 8.63 2.08 1.77
C ILE A 33 8.28 1.30 3.03
N PHE A 34 7.79 2.03 4.04
CA PHE A 34 7.36 1.43 5.29
C PHE A 34 5.95 0.87 5.19
N LEU A 35 5.69 -0.19 5.97
CA LEU A 35 4.39 -0.83 6.06
C LEU A 35 3.75 -0.50 7.41
N ILE A 36 2.44 -0.29 7.38
CA ILE A 36 1.59 -0.25 8.56
C ILE A 36 0.43 -1.23 8.42
N THR A 37 0.01 -1.77 9.54
CA THR A 37 -1.07 -2.76 9.65
C THR A 37 -2.17 -2.24 10.57
N PRO A 38 -3.35 -2.86 10.64
CA PRO A 38 -4.38 -2.50 11.61
C PRO A 38 -3.90 -2.49 13.06
N GLN A 39 -2.92 -3.33 13.40
CA GLN A 39 -2.35 -3.45 14.74
C GLN A 39 -1.25 -2.40 15.05
N THR A 40 -0.78 -1.65 14.04
CA THR A 40 0.25 -0.63 14.26
C THR A 40 -0.32 0.52 15.09
N SER A 41 0.35 0.85 16.20
CA SER A 41 -0.09 1.93 17.10
C SER A 41 0.04 3.31 16.43
N ASN A 42 -0.80 4.26 16.86
CA ASN A 42 -0.76 5.63 16.33
C ASN A 42 0.60 6.31 16.54
N ALA A 43 1.27 6.07 17.68
CA ALA A 43 2.60 6.59 17.92
C ALA A 43 3.62 6.04 16.91
N ARG A 44 3.56 4.74 16.62
CA ARG A 44 4.42 4.09 15.63
C ARG A 44 4.15 4.60 14.22
N ILE A 45 2.88 4.80 13.85
CA ILE A 45 2.48 5.35 12.55
C ILE A 45 3.05 6.76 12.36
N LYS A 46 2.95 7.63 13.38
CA LYS A 46 3.54 8.98 13.33
C LYS A 46 5.06 8.95 13.17
N ALA A 47 5.74 8.06 13.89
CA ALA A 47 7.19 7.89 13.75
C ALA A 47 7.59 7.41 12.34
N ILE A 48 6.85 6.46 11.78
CA ILE A 48 7.03 5.99 10.40
C ILE A 48 6.79 7.14 9.41
N ASP A 49 5.74 7.93 9.59
CA ASP A 49 5.44 9.07 8.73
C ASP A 49 6.55 10.13 8.76
N GLN A 50 7.12 10.39 9.93
CA GLN A 50 8.26 11.31 10.05
C GLN A 50 9.52 10.80 9.37
N ALA A 51 9.79 9.50 9.46
CA ALA A 51 10.97 8.87 8.88
C ALA A 51 10.85 8.62 7.35
N SER A 52 9.61 8.57 6.85
CA SER A 52 9.33 8.30 5.43
C SER A 52 9.50 9.56 4.57
N ASP A 53 10.03 9.37 3.38
CA ASP A 53 10.15 10.37 2.31
C ASP A 53 9.50 9.88 1.00
N SER A 54 8.64 8.87 1.10
CA SER A 54 7.89 8.25 0.03
C SER A 54 6.45 7.98 0.50
N PHE A 55 5.74 7.09 -0.17
CA PHE A 55 4.44 6.64 0.33
C PHE A 55 4.57 5.63 1.47
N ILE A 56 3.53 5.51 2.27
CA ILE A 56 3.39 4.47 3.30
C ILE A 56 2.44 3.38 2.77
N TYR A 57 2.87 2.13 2.86
CA TYR A 57 2.09 0.99 2.42
C TYR A 57 1.12 0.55 3.53
N LEU A 58 -0.17 0.68 3.29
CA LEU A 58 -1.20 0.16 4.19
C LEU A 58 -1.51 -1.30 3.82
N VAL A 59 -1.14 -2.19 4.73
CA VAL A 59 -1.51 -3.61 4.60
C VAL A 59 -2.98 -3.75 4.97
N SER A 60 -3.82 -4.02 3.97
CA SER A 60 -5.18 -4.46 4.23
C SER A 60 -5.17 -5.96 4.53
N THR A 61 -5.83 -6.37 5.59
CA THR A 61 -6.19 -7.77 5.72
C THR A 61 -7.36 -8.02 4.78
N ALA A 62 -7.12 -8.67 3.64
CA ALA A 62 -8.19 -9.39 2.96
C ALA A 62 -8.64 -10.45 3.94
N SER A 63 -9.55 -10.07 4.81
CA SER A 63 -10.00 -10.88 5.93
C SER A 63 -10.55 -12.20 5.41
N VAL A 64 -10.05 -13.25 5.97
CA VAL A 64 -10.38 -14.68 5.78
C VAL A 64 -11.85 -15.00 6.14
N THR A 65 -12.67 -14.02 6.38
CA THR A 65 -14.09 -14.17 6.70
C THR A 65 -14.97 -13.82 5.51
N GLY A 66 -15.05 -14.75 4.58
CA GLY A 66 -16.25 -15.08 3.79
C GLY A 66 -17.06 -14.00 3.07
N SER A 67 -16.71 -12.73 3.11
CA SER A 67 -17.45 -11.70 2.41
C SER A 67 -16.92 -11.53 0.99
N LYS A 68 -17.67 -12.00 0.03
CA LYS A 68 -17.45 -11.80 -1.41
C LYS A 68 -17.61 -10.34 -1.87
N SER A 69 -17.75 -9.36 -0.96
CA SER A 69 -18.22 -8.01 -1.27
C SER A 69 -17.37 -6.85 -0.74
N GLY A 70 -16.02 -6.99 -0.70
CA GLY A 70 -15.14 -5.87 -0.37
C GLY A 70 -14.55 -5.91 1.06
N PHE A 71 -14.12 -4.76 1.56
CA PHE A 71 -13.52 -4.63 2.90
C PHE A 71 -14.60 -4.68 3.99
N GLY A 72 -14.33 -5.40 5.07
CA GLY A 72 -15.23 -5.44 6.23
C GLY A 72 -15.18 -4.15 7.06
N ILE A 73 -16.15 -4.01 7.99
CA ILE A 73 -16.31 -2.85 8.87
C ILE A 73 -15.01 -2.50 9.62
N GLU A 74 -14.28 -3.50 10.10
CA GLU A 74 -13.01 -3.30 10.81
C GLU A 74 -11.93 -2.70 9.91
N GLN A 75 -11.91 -3.08 8.65
CA GLN A 75 -10.94 -2.56 7.67
C GLN A 75 -11.29 -1.11 7.30
N GLU A 76 -12.55 -0.80 7.15
CA GLU A 76 -13.00 0.57 6.86
C GLU A 76 -12.69 1.49 8.05
N ALA A 77 -12.95 1.06 9.28
CA ALA A 77 -12.57 1.77 10.49
C ALA A 77 -11.05 1.99 10.62
N TYR A 78 -10.25 1.03 10.18
CA TYR A 78 -8.80 1.18 10.10
C TYR A 78 -8.39 2.27 9.11
N PHE A 79 -8.92 2.28 7.90
CA PHE A 79 -8.63 3.30 6.90
C PHE A 79 -9.06 4.69 7.36
N GLU A 80 -10.23 4.81 7.95
CA GLU A 80 -10.74 6.06 8.50
C GLU A 80 -9.85 6.58 9.64
N ARG A 81 -9.46 5.70 10.58
CA ARG A 81 -8.52 6.04 11.66
C ARG A 81 -7.21 6.63 11.12
N ILE A 82 -6.63 6.02 10.09
CA ILE A 82 -5.38 6.50 9.51
C ILE A 82 -5.58 7.82 8.77
N ALA A 83 -6.68 7.97 8.03
CA ALA A 83 -6.99 9.22 7.34
C ALA A 83 -7.11 10.42 8.30
N GLN A 84 -7.71 10.20 9.48
CA GLN A 84 -7.84 11.24 10.52
C GLN A 84 -6.50 11.66 11.15
N MET A 85 -5.43 10.89 10.95
CA MET A 85 -4.11 11.23 11.49
C MET A 85 -3.39 12.35 10.73
N ASN A 86 -3.88 12.75 9.56
CA ASN A 86 -3.31 13.81 8.72
C ASN A 86 -1.81 13.63 8.49
N LEU A 87 -1.41 12.45 8.04
CA LEU A 87 -0.01 12.12 7.77
C LEU A 87 0.51 12.93 6.57
N LYS A 88 1.82 13.25 6.58
CA LYS A 88 2.45 14.04 5.51
C LYS A 88 2.69 13.25 4.24
N ASN A 89 2.89 11.92 4.36
CA ASN A 89 3.19 11.07 3.22
C ASN A 89 1.92 10.46 2.62
N PRO A 90 1.88 10.24 1.29
CA PRO A 90 0.78 9.54 0.64
C PRO A 90 0.60 8.13 1.20
N LEU A 91 -0.64 7.69 1.27
CA LEU A 91 -1.02 6.37 1.74
C LEU A 91 -1.44 5.51 0.55
N VAL A 92 -0.88 4.32 0.42
CA VAL A 92 -1.22 3.40 -0.67
C VAL A 92 -1.59 2.05 -0.08
N VAL A 93 -2.80 1.59 -0.38
CA VAL A 93 -3.33 0.31 0.15
C VAL A 93 -2.89 -0.85 -0.73
N GLY A 94 -2.44 -1.94 -0.11
CA GLY A 94 -2.19 -3.21 -0.80
C GLY A 94 -2.94 -4.37 -0.18
N PHE A 95 -3.06 -5.46 -0.94
CA PHE A 95 -3.83 -6.67 -0.69
C PHE A 95 -5.37 -6.53 -0.83
N GLY A 96 -6.00 -7.60 -1.33
CA GLY A 96 -7.45 -7.72 -1.44
C GLY A 96 -8.12 -6.88 -2.53
N ILE A 97 -7.37 -6.13 -3.33
CA ILE A 97 -7.90 -5.26 -4.37
C ILE A 97 -7.85 -5.97 -5.71
N HIS A 98 -9.00 -6.15 -6.35
CA HIS A 98 -9.11 -6.93 -7.58
C HIS A 98 -10.17 -6.44 -8.57
N ASP A 99 -11.03 -5.49 -8.17
CA ASP A 99 -12.09 -4.91 -8.99
C ASP A 99 -12.36 -3.43 -8.66
N ALA A 100 -13.26 -2.79 -9.39
CA ALA A 100 -13.61 -1.38 -9.20
C ALA A 100 -14.19 -1.09 -7.80
N ASN A 101 -14.96 -2.01 -7.23
CA ASN A 101 -15.56 -1.83 -5.91
C ASN A 101 -14.48 -1.82 -4.82
N THR A 102 -13.61 -2.83 -4.78
CA THR A 102 -12.51 -2.91 -3.81
C THR A 102 -11.50 -1.78 -4.01
N PHE A 103 -11.25 -1.37 -5.26
CA PHE A 103 -10.43 -0.20 -5.56
C PHE A 103 -11.05 1.09 -5.02
N SER A 104 -12.33 1.35 -5.28
CA SER A 104 -13.05 2.53 -4.79
C SER A 104 -13.07 2.60 -3.28
N GLN A 105 -13.36 1.49 -2.60
CA GLN A 105 -13.35 1.43 -1.13
C GLN A 105 -11.94 1.73 -0.57
N ALA A 106 -10.89 1.14 -1.13
CA ALA A 106 -9.52 1.37 -0.70
C ALA A 106 -9.07 2.81 -0.89
N THR A 107 -9.45 3.43 -2.01
CA THR A 107 -9.01 4.79 -2.36
C THR A 107 -9.88 5.90 -1.78
N LYS A 108 -10.99 5.57 -1.13
CA LYS A 108 -11.86 6.54 -0.43
C LYS A 108 -11.10 7.36 0.63
N HIS A 109 -10.15 6.74 1.32
CA HIS A 109 -9.39 7.33 2.41
C HIS A 109 -7.87 7.34 2.16
N THR A 110 -7.42 6.97 0.97
CA THR A 110 -6.00 6.86 0.62
C THR A 110 -5.70 7.43 -0.75
N SER A 111 -4.42 7.61 -1.03
CA SER A 111 -3.95 8.21 -2.29
C SER A 111 -3.95 7.23 -3.47
N GLY A 112 -4.07 5.93 -3.21
CA GLY A 112 -4.01 4.92 -4.25
C GLY A 112 -3.99 3.48 -3.73
N ALA A 113 -3.87 2.55 -4.66
CA ALA A 113 -3.87 1.12 -4.37
C ALA A 113 -2.82 0.36 -5.17
N ILE A 114 -2.27 -0.70 -4.56
CA ILE A 114 -1.35 -1.65 -5.20
C ILE A 114 -2.13 -2.92 -5.51
N ILE A 115 -2.11 -3.32 -6.78
CA ILE A 115 -2.83 -4.48 -7.29
C ILE A 115 -1.84 -5.47 -7.88
N GLY A 116 -1.63 -6.59 -7.22
CA GLY A 116 -0.69 -7.64 -7.65
C GLY A 116 -1.40 -8.80 -8.31
N SER A 117 -2.06 -9.66 -7.53
CA SER A 117 -2.60 -10.95 -7.99
C SER A 117 -3.59 -10.82 -9.17
N ALA A 118 -4.51 -9.86 -9.11
CA ALA A 118 -5.48 -9.64 -10.19
C ALA A 118 -4.79 -9.17 -11.48
N PHE A 119 -3.75 -8.35 -11.39
CA PHE A 119 -2.95 -7.92 -12.53
C PHE A 119 -2.19 -9.09 -13.16
N ILE A 120 -1.49 -9.90 -12.35
CA ILE A 120 -0.78 -11.10 -12.82
C ILE A 120 -1.75 -12.06 -13.50
N LYS A 121 -2.91 -12.34 -12.89
CA LYS A 121 -3.95 -13.18 -13.49
C LYS A 121 -4.39 -12.65 -14.85
N THR A 122 -4.62 -11.34 -14.96
CA THR A 122 -5.02 -10.71 -16.21
C THR A 122 -3.98 -10.91 -17.32
N ILE A 123 -2.68 -10.72 -17.00
CA ILE A 123 -1.61 -10.94 -17.99
C ILE A 123 -1.53 -12.42 -18.39
N THR A 124 -1.65 -13.31 -17.43
CA THR A 124 -1.60 -14.76 -17.70
C THR A 124 -2.73 -15.23 -18.63
N GLU A 125 -3.94 -14.70 -18.42
CA GLU A 125 -5.13 -15.12 -19.17
C GLU A 125 -5.29 -14.37 -20.51
N LYS A 126 -4.91 -13.09 -20.58
CA LYS A 126 -5.23 -12.19 -21.70
C LYS A 126 -4.00 -11.58 -22.37
N GLY A 127 -2.79 -11.89 -21.89
CA GLY A 127 -1.56 -11.30 -22.37
C GLY A 127 -1.50 -9.78 -22.14
N LEU A 128 -0.57 -9.11 -22.80
CA LEU A 128 -0.38 -7.67 -22.68
C LEU A 128 -1.59 -6.84 -23.14
N ALA A 129 -2.39 -7.38 -24.07
CA ALA A 129 -3.61 -6.72 -24.54
C ALA A 129 -4.68 -6.59 -23.44
N GLY A 130 -4.62 -7.41 -22.39
CA GLY A 130 -5.52 -7.35 -21.23
C GLY A 130 -5.24 -6.19 -20.28
N ILE A 131 -4.06 -5.55 -20.32
CA ILE A 131 -3.64 -4.54 -19.32
C ILE A 131 -4.53 -3.31 -19.38
N SER A 132 -4.67 -2.67 -20.54
CA SER A 132 -5.47 -1.44 -20.68
C SER A 132 -6.94 -1.62 -20.30
N PRO A 133 -7.65 -2.66 -20.77
CA PRO A 133 -9.02 -2.96 -20.33
C PRO A 133 -9.10 -3.20 -18.81
N PHE A 134 -8.13 -3.91 -18.23
CA PHE A 134 -8.10 -4.16 -16.79
C PHE A 134 -7.99 -2.85 -15.99
N ILE A 135 -7.05 -1.97 -16.35
CA ILE A 135 -6.88 -0.69 -15.66
C ILE A 135 -8.15 0.17 -15.76
N LYS A 136 -8.76 0.23 -16.95
CA LYS A 136 -10.03 0.96 -17.15
C LYS A 136 -11.18 0.36 -16.34
N SER A 137 -11.21 -0.96 -16.14
CA SER A 137 -12.23 -1.60 -15.31
C SER A 137 -12.12 -1.29 -13.83
N LEU A 138 -10.94 -0.91 -13.35
CA LEU A 138 -10.73 -0.49 -11.95
C LEU A 138 -11.13 0.95 -11.69
N ARG A 139 -11.00 1.80 -12.69
CA ARG A 139 -11.31 3.24 -12.63
C ARG A 139 -12.24 3.58 -13.79
N PRO A 140 -13.52 3.18 -13.71
CA PRO A 140 -14.50 3.65 -14.67
C PRO A 140 -14.60 5.18 -14.54
N ASP A 141 -14.57 5.85 -15.69
CA ASP A 141 -14.70 7.31 -15.79
C ASP A 141 -16.04 7.79 -15.23
#